data_3ff8479a2b1bb58f93b06fd36e7bdcad
#
_entry.id   3ff8479a2b1bb58f93b06fd36e7bdcad
#
_cell.length_a   1.000
_cell.length_b   1.000
_cell.length_c   1.000
_cell.angle_alpha   90.00
_cell.angle_beta   90.00
_cell.angle_gamma   90.00
#
_symmetry.space_group_name_H-M   'P 1'
#
loop_
_entity.id
_entity.type
_entity.pdbx_description
1 polymer ?
#
loop_
_entity_poly.entity_id
_entity_poly.type
_entity_poly.pdbx_seq_one_letter_code
_entity_poly.pdbx_strand_id
1 'polypeptide(L)'
;MVAMTDGQSRRISEPQVMRALAHPARIEIMEYLNNTGAAITATECAELVGLSPSATSYHLRELAKYKLIEEAPSRGDGRERVWRSTSTGLRIETEGADPAAISAALALVDVFLERDVRRAREWVERQPDEPEPWRDAGGMTSLEMLVTAEELKSLTAKINALVEPLRARDRKAPPEARRVHFNYFAFPVEQEG
;
A
#
# COMPACT_ATOMS: atom_id res chain seq x y z
N MET A 1 1.06 2.30 -9.74
CA MET A 1 1.04 1.34 -8.60
C MET A 1 0.75 -0.04 -9.18
N VAL A 2 1.78 -0.84 -9.39
CA VAL A 2 1.63 -2.21 -9.92
C VAL A 2 1.32 -3.12 -8.75
N ALA A 3 0.18 -3.79 -8.81
CA ALA A 3 -0.17 -4.82 -7.84
C ALA A 3 0.82 -5.98 -7.95
N MET A 4 1.35 -6.42 -6.83
CA MET A 4 2.40 -7.42 -6.75
C MET A 4 1.93 -8.87 -6.95
N THR A 5 0.62 -9.11 -7.15
CA THR A 5 0.07 -10.41 -7.56
C THR A 5 -1.23 -10.21 -8.31
N ASP A 6 -1.31 -10.67 -9.52
CA ASP A 6 -2.46 -10.48 -10.42
C ASP A 6 -3.72 -11.26 -9.98
N GLY A 7 -3.59 -12.26 -9.12
CA GLY A 7 -4.71 -13.17 -8.77
C GLY A 7 -5.57 -12.75 -7.58
N GLN A 8 -5.12 -11.83 -6.73
CA GLN A 8 -5.84 -11.44 -5.50
C GLN A 8 -5.89 -9.92 -5.26
N SER A 9 -5.31 -9.12 -6.13
CA SER A 9 -5.41 -7.67 -6.05
C SER A 9 -6.75 -7.19 -6.58
N ARG A 10 -7.37 -6.29 -5.82
CA ARG A 10 -8.63 -5.66 -6.25
C ARG A 10 -8.34 -4.55 -7.25
N ARG A 11 -8.98 -4.62 -8.40
CA ARG A 11 -8.98 -3.57 -9.41
C ARG A 11 -9.95 -2.46 -9.00
N ILE A 12 -9.55 -1.22 -9.13
CA ILE A 12 -10.33 -0.05 -8.78
C ILE A 12 -10.38 0.87 -9.99
N SER A 13 -11.56 0.98 -10.57
CA SER A 13 -11.88 1.87 -11.70
C SER A 13 -12.90 2.95 -11.31
N GLU A 14 -13.68 2.73 -10.23
CA GLU A 14 -14.74 3.65 -9.83
C GLU A 14 -14.17 4.90 -9.13
N PRO A 15 -14.49 6.13 -9.63
CA PRO A 15 -13.98 7.38 -9.05
C PRO A 15 -14.34 7.56 -7.57
N GLN A 16 -15.51 7.08 -7.16
CA GLN A 16 -15.95 7.16 -5.77
C GLN A 16 -15.14 6.29 -4.81
N VAL A 17 -14.65 5.13 -5.28
CA VAL A 17 -13.76 4.25 -4.50
C VAL A 17 -12.39 4.87 -4.38
N MET A 18 -11.86 5.45 -5.48
CA MET A 18 -10.58 6.17 -5.47
C MET A 18 -10.63 7.35 -4.50
N ARG A 19 -11.69 8.19 -4.55
CA ARG A 19 -11.90 9.28 -3.60
C ARG A 19 -12.04 8.80 -2.16
N ALA A 20 -12.72 7.67 -1.95
CA ALA A 20 -12.81 7.08 -0.62
C ALA A 20 -11.46 6.60 -0.10
N LEU A 21 -10.55 6.15 -0.95
CA LEU A 21 -9.17 5.79 -0.59
C LEU A 21 -8.25 7.00 -0.44
N ALA A 22 -8.52 8.11 -1.09
CA ALA A 22 -7.68 9.32 -1.08
C ALA A 22 -7.70 10.04 0.29
N HIS A 23 -7.29 9.33 1.33
CA HIS A 23 -7.14 9.84 2.70
C HIS A 23 -5.99 9.10 3.41
N PRO A 24 -5.01 9.80 4.04
CA PRO A 24 -3.83 9.19 4.62
C PRO A 24 -4.15 8.01 5.56
N ALA A 25 -5.04 8.19 6.54
CA ALA A 25 -5.40 7.13 7.48
C ALA A 25 -6.00 5.90 6.78
N ARG A 26 -6.83 6.07 5.74
CA ARG A 26 -7.44 4.95 5.02
C ARG A 26 -6.41 4.17 4.20
N ILE A 27 -5.47 4.85 3.59
CA ILE A 27 -4.35 4.21 2.90
C ILE A 27 -3.50 3.41 3.88
N GLU A 28 -3.19 3.96 5.05
CA GLU A 28 -2.39 3.29 6.07
C GLU A 28 -3.08 2.05 6.63
N ILE A 29 -4.38 2.13 6.93
CA ILE A 29 -5.20 0.98 7.33
C ILE A 29 -5.19 -0.11 6.25
N MET A 30 -5.47 0.26 4.99
CA MET A 30 -5.50 -0.70 3.88
C MET A 30 -4.15 -1.36 3.65
N GLU A 31 -3.07 -0.59 3.72
CA GLU A 31 -1.71 -1.12 3.59
C GLU A 31 -1.38 -2.12 4.71
N TYR A 32 -1.70 -1.77 5.95
CA TYR A 32 -1.51 -2.68 7.08
C TYR A 32 -2.26 -3.99 6.87
N LEU A 33 -3.56 -3.92 6.58
CA LEU A 33 -4.41 -5.10 6.40
C LEU A 33 -3.99 -5.96 5.20
N ASN A 34 -3.62 -5.32 4.07
CA ASN A 34 -3.18 -6.03 2.87
C ASN A 34 -1.82 -6.72 3.07
N ASN A 35 -0.90 -6.07 3.77
CA ASN A 35 0.45 -6.59 3.96
C ASN A 35 0.56 -7.63 5.07
N THR A 36 -0.30 -7.55 6.09
CA THR A 36 -0.25 -8.49 7.23
C THR A 36 -1.26 -9.62 7.12
N GLY A 37 -2.36 -9.43 6.38
CA GLY A 37 -3.51 -10.32 6.41
C GLY A 37 -4.21 -10.37 7.77
N ALA A 38 -3.79 -9.52 8.70
CA ALA A 38 -4.38 -9.47 10.04
C ALA A 38 -5.81 -8.94 10.01
N ALA A 39 -6.56 -9.31 11.03
CA ALA A 39 -7.81 -8.65 11.35
C ALA A 39 -7.57 -7.70 12.53
N ILE A 40 -8.20 -6.52 12.54
CA ILE A 40 -7.91 -5.43 13.47
C ILE A 40 -9.21 -4.80 13.99
N THR A 41 -9.22 -4.39 15.27
CA THR A 41 -10.31 -3.61 15.87
C THR A 41 -10.15 -2.11 15.57
N ALA A 42 -11.19 -1.31 15.84
CA ALA A 42 -11.10 0.15 15.72
C ALA A 42 -10.08 0.76 16.70
N THR A 43 -9.92 0.16 17.87
CA THR A 43 -8.95 0.59 18.89
C THR A 43 -7.52 0.34 18.41
N GLU A 44 -7.22 -0.87 17.95
CA GLU A 44 -5.91 -1.21 17.37
C GLU A 44 -5.58 -0.36 16.12
N CYS A 45 -6.59 -0.08 15.27
CA CYS A 45 -6.43 0.84 14.15
C CYS A 45 -6.12 2.28 14.61
N ALA A 46 -6.72 2.74 15.69
CA ALA A 46 -6.49 4.09 16.23
C ALA A 46 -5.03 4.28 16.63
N GLU A 47 -4.44 3.29 17.28
CA GLU A 47 -3.02 3.26 17.62
C GLU A 47 -2.13 3.26 16.36
N LEU A 48 -2.52 2.48 15.34
CA LEU A 48 -1.78 2.38 14.07
C LEU A 48 -1.69 3.72 13.33
N VAL A 49 -2.81 4.46 13.27
CA VAL A 49 -2.90 5.69 12.45
C VAL A 49 -2.81 6.99 13.26
N GLY A 50 -2.62 6.90 14.58
CA GLY A 50 -2.50 8.06 15.47
C GLY A 50 -3.77 8.90 15.59
N LEU A 51 -4.96 8.27 15.48
CA LEU A 51 -6.26 8.93 15.55
C LEU A 51 -7.07 8.43 16.76
N SER A 52 -8.19 9.11 17.07
CA SER A 52 -9.12 8.61 18.07
C SER A 52 -9.88 7.37 17.57
N PRO A 53 -10.31 6.44 18.46
CA PRO A 53 -11.13 5.28 18.07
C PRO A 53 -12.43 5.67 17.34
N SER A 54 -13.01 6.81 17.69
CA SER A 54 -14.22 7.33 17.01
C SER A 54 -13.94 7.73 15.56
N ALA A 55 -12.84 8.49 15.31
CA ALA A 55 -12.44 8.86 13.97
C ALA A 55 -12.08 7.62 13.14
N THR A 56 -11.36 6.67 13.74
CA THR A 56 -10.96 5.43 13.08
C THR A 56 -12.16 4.56 12.73
N SER A 57 -13.16 4.48 13.61
CA SER A 57 -14.43 3.80 13.31
C SER A 57 -15.16 4.39 12.11
N TYR A 58 -15.05 5.71 11.90
CA TYR A 58 -15.58 6.35 10.69
C TYR A 58 -14.81 5.89 9.44
N HIS A 59 -13.48 5.89 9.48
CA HIS A 59 -12.66 5.44 8.34
C HIS A 59 -12.91 3.97 7.99
N LEU A 60 -13.02 3.10 8.98
CA LEU A 60 -13.34 1.68 8.77
C LEU A 60 -14.72 1.51 8.11
N ARG A 61 -15.75 2.23 8.55
CA ARG A 61 -17.08 2.19 7.92
C ARG A 61 -17.05 2.68 6.47
N GLU A 62 -16.29 3.74 6.17
CA GLU A 62 -16.11 4.21 4.79
C GLU A 62 -15.43 3.17 3.90
N LEU A 63 -14.39 2.49 4.39
CA LEU A 63 -13.76 1.40 3.66
C LEU A 63 -14.70 0.20 3.45
N ALA A 64 -15.48 -0.16 4.47
CA ALA A 64 -16.44 -1.26 4.40
C ALA A 64 -17.60 -0.97 3.44
N LYS A 65 -18.07 0.27 3.36
CA LYS A 65 -19.10 0.72 2.40
C LYS A 65 -18.73 0.37 0.95
N TYR A 66 -17.44 0.46 0.61
CA TYR A 66 -16.93 0.10 -0.70
C TYR A 66 -16.40 -1.32 -0.77
N LYS A 67 -16.67 -2.15 0.24
CA LYS A 67 -16.22 -3.57 0.31
C LYS A 67 -14.71 -3.72 0.18
N LEU A 68 -13.93 -2.74 0.62
CA LEU A 68 -12.47 -2.80 0.69
C LEU A 68 -12.02 -3.63 1.90
N ILE A 69 -12.82 -3.57 2.96
CA ILE A 69 -12.71 -4.39 4.15
C ILE A 69 -14.07 -5.02 4.48
N GLU A 70 -14.05 -6.06 5.29
CA GLU A 70 -15.24 -6.74 5.80
C GLU A 70 -15.08 -7.06 7.28
N GLU A 71 -16.19 -7.32 7.96
CA GLU A 71 -16.16 -7.81 9.35
C GLU A 71 -15.59 -9.23 9.38
N ALA A 72 -14.63 -9.45 10.26
CA ALA A 72 -14.07 -10.76 10.57
C ALA A 72 -14.73 -11.33 11.83
N PRO A 73 -14.66 -12.66 12.06
CA PRO A 73 -15.13 -13.24 13.32
C PRO A 73 -14.49 -12.56 14.53
N SER A 74 -15.30 -12.30 15.56
CA SER A 74 -14.83 -11.70 16.81
C SER A 74 -13.76 -12.60 17.47
N ARG A 75 -12.74 -11.97 18.09
CA ARG A 75 -11.66 -12.68 18.78
C ARG A 75 -11.98 -13.01 20.25
N GLY A 76 -13.18 -12.72 20.75
CA GLY A 76 -13.50 -12.89 22.17
C GLY A 76 -14.97 -12.64 22.48
N ASP A 77 -15.26 -11.69 23.36
CA ASP A 77 -16.59 -11.42 23.94
C ASP A 77 -17.63 -10.79 22.99
N GLY A 78 -17.26 -10.57 21.74
CA GLY A 78 -18.16 -10.03 20.70
C GLY A 78 -18.48 -8.54 20.84
N ARG A 79 -17.83 -7.81 21.75
CA ARG A 79 -18.12 -6.38 22.00
C ARG A 79 -17.49 -5.46 20.97
N GLU A 80 -16.36 -5.86 20.36
CA GLU A 80 -15.68 -5.07 19.34
C GLU A 80 -15.79 -5.72 17.97
N ARG A 81 -16.07 -4.90 16.95
CA ARG A 81 -16.01 -5.32 15.55
C ARG A 81 -14.57 -5.45 15.13
N VAL A 82 -14.26 -6.57 14.48
CA VAL A 82 -12.95 -6.86 13.92
C VAL A 82 -13.03 -6.75 12.39
N TRP A 83 -12.07 -6.14 11.78
CA TRP A 83 -12.05 -5.84 10.35
C TRP A 83 -10.85 -6.49 9.66
N ARG A 84 -11.06 -7.02 8.47
CA ARG A 84 -10.00 -7.57 7.63
C ARG A 84 -10.13 -7.06 6.20
N SER A 85 -9.02 -7.07 5.45
CA SER A 85 -9.06 -6.76 4.02
C SER A 85 -9.74 -7.86 3.21
N THR A 86 -10.46 -7.46 2.17
CA THR A 86 -11.06 -8.37 1.18
C THR A 86 -10.10 -8.74 0.05
N SER A 87 -8.89 -8.16 0.02
CA SER A 87 -7.88 -8.38 -1.03
C SER A 87 -6.46 -8.35 -0.47
N THR A 88 -5.50 -8.74 -1.27
CA THR A 88 -4.06 -8.69 -0.91
C THR A 88 -3.36 -7.43 -1.40
N GLY A 89 -4.05 -6.60 -2.18
CA GLY A 89 -3.53 -5.35 -2.73
C GLY A 89 -4.60 -4.59 -3.51
N LEU A 90 -4.26 -3.39 -3.94
CA LEU A 90 -5.12 -2.52 -4.74
C LEU A 90 -4.40 -2.18 -6.04
N ARG A 91 -5.13 -2.21 -7.16
CA ARG A 91 -4.66 -1.77 -8.48
C ARG A 91 -5.60 -0.72 -9.02
N ILE A 92 -5.08 0.46 -9.31
CA ILE A 92 -5.83 1.53 -9.96
C ILE A 92 -5.84 1.26 -11.46
N GLU A 93 -7.02 1.28 -12.06
CA GLU A 93 -7.21 1.16 -13.51
C GLU A 93 -7.77 2.47 -14.05
N THR A 94 -7.10 3.02 -15.06
CA THR A 94 -7.48 4.27 -15.72
C THR A 94 -7.73 4.07 -17.23
N GLU A 95 -7.66 2.83 -17.73
CA GLU A 95 -7.93 2.53 -19.13
C GLU A 95 -9.39 2.86 -19.47
N GLY A 96 -9.60 3.69 -20.48
CA GLY A 96 -10.94 4.16 -20.86
C GLY A 96 -11.64 5.04 -19.82
N ALA A 97 -10.92 5.53 -18.80
CA ALA A 97 -11.48 6.33 -17.73
C ALA A 97 -11.94 7.72 -18.23
N ASP A 98 -13.04 8.18 -17.69
CA ASP A 98 -13.51 9.56 -17.90
C ASP A 98 -12.65 10.56 -17.10
N PRO A 99 -12.76 11.89 -17.38
CA PRO A 99 -11.99 12.91 -16.65
C PRO A 99 -12.18 12.89 -15.13
N ALA A 100 -13.35 12.48 -14.64
CA ALA A 100 -13.62 12.41 -13.20
C ALA A 100 -12.88 11.23 -12.55
N ALA A 101 -12.74 10.11 -13.26
CA ALA A 101 -11.96 8.95 -12.84
C ALA A 101 -10.46 9.27 -12.85
N ILE A 102 -9.96 9.95 -13.87
CA ILE A 102 -8.56 10.41 -13.93
C ILE A 102 -8.27 11.35 -12.76
N SER A 103 -9.12 12.36 -12.52
CA SER A 103 -8.95 13.29 -11.39
C SER A 103 -8.94 12.55 -10.03
N ALA A 104 -9.82 11.57 -9.85
CA ALA A 104 -9.86 10.77 -8.62
C ALA A 104 -8.61 9.88 -8.45
N ALA A 105 -8.09 9.32 -9.55
CA ALA A 105 -6.85 8.55 -9.55
C ALA A 105 -5.65 9.42 -9.19
N LEU A 106 -5.53 10.63 -9.76
CA LEU A 106 -4.47 11.58 -9.43
C LEU A 106 -4.50 11.96 -7.94
N ALA A 107 -5.66 12.32 -7.40
CA ALA A 107 -5.79 12.63 -5.97
C ALA A 107 -5.37 11.45 -5.06
N LEU A 108 -5.62 10.21 -5.49
CA LEU A 108 -5.18 9.03 -4.77
C LEU A 108 -3.65 8.83 -4.89
N VAL A 109 -3.08 9.05 -6.08
CA VAL A 109 -1.63 9.02 -6.31
C VAL A 109 -0.92 10.04 -5.44
N ASP A 110 -1.44 11.27 -5.33
CA ASP A 110 -0.85 12.32 -4.49
C ASP A 110 -0.75 11.86 -3.02
N VAL A 111 -1.79 11.24 -2.45
CA VAL A 111 -1.75 10.72 -1.08
C VAL A 111 -0.68 9.63 -0.91
N PHE A 112 -0.52 8.75 -1.90
CA PHE A 112 0.55 7.75 -1.87
C PHE A 112 1.94 8.39 -1.92
N LEU A 113 2.15 9.32 -2.84
CA LEU A 113 3.44 10.00 -3.02
C LEU A 113 3.84 10.82 -1.80
N GLU A 114 2.91 11.59 -1.23
CA GLU A 114 3.16 12.37 0.00
C GLU A 114 3.62 11.46 1.16
N ARG A 115 2.96 10.31 1.32
CA ARG A 115 3.34 9.33 2.34
C ARG A 115 4.73 8.74 2.07
N ASP A 116 5.01 8.36 0.82
CA ASP A 116 6.27 7.71 0.45
C ASP A 116 7.44 8.70 0.55
N VAL A 117 7.23 9.96 0.19
CA VAL A 117 8.21 11.05 0.39
C VAL A 117 8.47 11.28 1.89
N ARG A 118 7.42 11.29 2.72
CA ARG A 118 7.60 11.41 4.18
C ARG A 118 8.45 10.26 4.72
N ARG A 119 8.14 9.00 4.39
CA ARG A 119 8.91 7.82 4.82
C ARG A 119 10.36 7.85 4.35
N ALA A 120 10.59 8.34 3.12
CA ALA A 120 11.94 8.50 2.60
C ALA A 120 12.75 9.55 3.40
N ARG A 121 12.13 10.69 3.77
CA ARG A 121 12.77 11.70 4.62
C ARG A 121 13.07 11.17 6.02
N GLU A 122 12.10 10.53 6.66
CA GLU A 122 12.26 9.87 7.97
C GLU A 122 13.39 8.83 7.95
N TRP A 123 13.57 8.11 6.83
CA TRP A 123 14.69 7.19 6.66
C TRP A 123 16.02 7.93 6.61
N VAL A 124 16.16 8.97 5.81
CA VAL A 124 17.39 9.76 5.68
C VAL A 124 17.80 10.36 7.03
N GLU A 125 16.85 10.87 7.80
CA GLU A 125 17.10 11.45 9.12
C GLU A 125 17.64 10.43 10.14
N ARG A 126 17.10 9.21 10.15
CA ARG A 126 17.51 8.17 11.11
C ARG A 126 18.62 7.24 10.62
N GLN A 127 18.94 7.23 9.33
CA GLN A 127 19.92 6.31 8.73
C GLN A 127 21.30 6.34 9.43
N PRO A 128 21.84 7.50 9.87
CA PRO A 128 23.11 7.53 10.58
C PRO A 128 23.12 6.73 11.89
N ASP A 129 21.97 6.61 12.57
CA ASP A 129 21.81 5.92 13.84
C ASP A 129 21.45 4.43 13.69
N GLU A 130 21.20 3.98 12.46
CA GLU A 130 20.88 2.57 12.18
C GLU A 130 22.12 1.66 12.30
N PRO A 131 21.95 0.42 12.76
CA PRO A 131 23.02 -0.57 12.71
C PRO A 131 23.54 -0.75 11.29
N GLU A 132 24.87 -0.95 11.14
CA GLU A 132 25.57 -1.07 9.85
C GLU A 132 24.85 -2.00 8.85
N PRO A 133 24.41 -3.22 9.19
CA PRO A 133 23.75 -4.10 8.23
C PRO A 133 22.44 -3.52 7.67
N TRP A 134 21.72 -2.72 8.44
CA TRP A 134 20.47 -2.09 7.99
C TRP A 134 20.71 -0.79 7.23
N ARG A 135 21.74 -0.03 7.65
CA ARG A 135 22.16 1.18 6.95
C ARG A 135 22.63 0.88 5.53
N ASP A 136 23.40 -0.20 5.37
CA ASP A 136 23.97 -0.59 4.08
C ASP A 136 22.96 -1.31 3.16
N ALA A 137 21.95 -1.96 3.75
CA ALA A 137 20.88 -2.60 2.99
C ALA A 137 19.80 -1.63 2.50
N GLY A 138 19.65 -0.47 3.15
CA GLY A 138 18.64 0.53 2.80
C GLY A 138 19.18 1.57 1.83
N GLY A 139 18.33 2.05 0.90
CA GLY A 139 18.74 3.09 -0.03
C GLY A 139 17.61 3.59 -0.93
N MET A 140 17.90 4.65 -1.64
CA MET A 140 17.04 5.21 -2.69
C MET A 140 17.81 5.23 -3.99
N THR A 141 17.23 4.74 -5.07
CA THR A 141 17.85 4.72 -6.39
C THR A 141 16.87 5.28 -7.41
N SER A 142 17.36 6.15 -8.27
CA SER A 142 16.66 6.64 -9.46
C SER A 142 17.56 6.39 -10.66
N LEU A 143 17.01 5.82 -11.72
CA LEU A 143 17.73 5.57 -12.96
C LEU A 143 16.76 5.65 -14.14
N GLU A 144 17.27 6.00 -15.30
CA GLU A 144 16.58 5.90 -16.57
C GLU A 144 17.09 4.70 -17.36
N MET A 145 16.18 4.01 -18.04
CA MET A 145 16.48 2.83 -18.84
C MET A 145 15.89 2.98 -20.23
N LEU A 146 16.60 2.52 -21.23
CA LEU A 146 16.06 2.38 -22.58
C LEU A 146 15.60 0.94 -22.76
N VAL A 147 14.27 0.75 -22.75
CA VAL A 147 13.64 -0.58 -22.79
C VAL A 147 12.41 -0.58 -23.68
N THR A 148 12.10 -1.73 -24.25
CA THR A 148 10.83 -1.98 -24.92
C THR A 148 9.74 -2.25 -23.87
N ALA A 149 8.46 -2.17 -24.29
CA ALA A 149 7.33 -2.50 -23.42
C ALA A 149 7.40 -3.95 -22.87
N GLU A 150 7.85 -4.90 -23.69
CA GLU A 150 8.00 -6.30 -23.29
C GLU A 150 9.15 -6.49 -22.26
N GLU A 151 10.26 -5.78 -22.43
CA GLU A 151 11.36 -5.78 -21.47
C GLU A 151 10.94 -5.17 -20.13
N LEU A 152 10.20 -4.03 -20.15
CA LEU A 152 9.67 -3.42 -18.93
C LEU A 152 8.68 -4.36 -18.23
N LYS A 153 7.78 -5.00 -18.96
CA LYS A 153 6.85 -6.00 -18.42
C LYS A 153 7.57 -7.20 -17.80
N SER A 154 8.61 -7.70 -18.47
CA SER A 154 9.45 -8.80 -17.95
C SER A 154 10.18 -8.40 -16.67
N LEU A 155 10.77 -7.19 -16.65
CA LEU A 155 11.46 -6.66 -15.47
C LEU A 155 10.52 -6.53 -14.28
N THR A 156 9.35 -5.92 -14.49
CA THR A 156 8.31 -5.77 -13.46
C THR A 156 7.86 -7.12 -12.89
N ALA A 157 7.66 -8.11 -13.76
CA ALA A 157 7.29 -9.46 -13.34
C ALA A 157 8.40 -10.12 -12.48
N LYS A 158 9.68 -9.95 -12.84
CA LYS A 158 10.83 -10.46 -12.07
C LYS A 158 10.93 -9.79 -10.70
N ILE A 159 10.78 -8.45 -10.63
CA ILE A 159 10.77 -7.72 -9.36
C ILE A 159 9.66 -8.25 -8.45
N ASN A 160 8.44 -8.41 -8.97
CA ASN A 160 7.32 -8.95 -8.23
C ASN A 160 7.59 -10.37 -7.71
N ALA A 161 8.16 -11.24 -8.54
CA ALA A 161 8.53 -12.60 -8.15
C ALA A 161 9.59 -12.64 -7.03
N LEU A 162 10.55 -11.71 -7.02
CA LEU A 162 11.56 -11.58 -5.98
C LEU A 162 10.98 -11.07 -4.66
N VAL A 163 10.01 -10.16 -4.71
CA VAL A 163 9.44 -9.53 -3.52
C VAL A 163 8.35 -10.39 -2.87
N GLU A 164 7.57 -11.14 -3.67
CA GLU A 164 6.42 -11.91 -3.17
C GLU A 164 6.75 -12.86 -1.99
N PRO A 165 7.84 -13.65 -2.00
CA PRO A 165 8.21 -14.50 -0.85
C PRO A 165 8.60 -13.73 0.41
N LEU A 166 8.87 -12.44 0.29
CA LEU A 166 9.30 -11.56 1.39
C LEU A 166 8.12 -10.80 2.01
N ARG A 167 6.91 -10.93 1.46
CA ARG A 167 5.73 -10.24 2.02
C ARG A 167 5.41 -10.75 3.41
N ALA A 168 5.09 -9.80 4.31
CA ALA A 168 4.87 -10.10 5.72
C ALA A 168 3.66 -11.01 5.99
N ARG A 169 2.68 -11.02 5.06
CA ARG A 169 1.40 -11.72 5.22
C ARG A 169 1.55 -13.22 5.51
N ASP A 170 2.43 -13.90 4.78
CA ASP A 170 2.54 -15.36 4.82
C ASP A 170 3.94 -15.83 5.22
N ARG A 171 4.80 -14.87 5.58
CA ARG A 171 6.21 -15.16 5.85
C ARG A 171 6.44 -15.55 7.30
N LYS A 172 7.01 -16.72 7.53
CA LYS A 172 7.67 -17.06 8.80
C LYS A 172 9.05 -16.37 8.82
N ALA A 173 9.05 -15.12 9.27
CA ALA A 173 10.27 -14.32 9.28
C ALA A 173 11.19 -14.74 10.44
N PRO A 174 12.53 -14.70 10.26
CA PRO A 174 13.48 -14.88 11.36
C PRO A 174 13.34 -13.75 12.40
N PRO A 175 13.78 -13.96 13.66
CA PRO A 175 13.58 -12.99 14.75
C PRO A 175 14.16 -11.60 14.48
N GLU A 176 15.25 -11.53 13.72
CA GLU A 176 15.95 -10.29 13.33
C GLU A 176 15.27 -9.55 12.17
N ALA A 177 14.25 -10.13 11.55
CA ALA A 177 13.57 -9.50 10.42
C ALA A 177 12.82 -8.22 10.84
N ARG A 178 12.92 -7.19 10.02
CA ARG A 178 12.24 -5.91 10.20
C ARG A 178 11.25 -5.65 9.08
N ARG A 179 10.25 -4.82 9.34
CA ARG A 179 9.37 -4.31 8.27
C ARG A 179 10.14 -3.32 7.41
N VAL A 180 10.12 -3.55 6.10
CA VAL A 180 10.75 -2.67 5.11
C VAL A 180 9.66 -2.13 4.19
N HIS A 181 9.65 -0.82 3.97
CA HIS A 181 8.85 -0.20 2.93
C HIS A 181 9.62 -0.28 1.62
N PHE A 182 9.07 -1.04 0.66
CA PHE A 182 9.64 -1.18 -0.68
C PHE A 182 8.68 -0.55 -1.69
N ASN A 183 9.15 0.45 -2.40
CA ASN A 183 8.39 1.17 -3.40
C ASN A 183 9.19 1.29 -4.69
N TYR A 184 8.56 1.10 -5.83
CA TYR A 184 9.15 1.39 -7.13
C TYR A 184 8.09 1.94 -8.08
N PHE A 185 8.51 2.84 -8.94
CA PHE A 185 7.73 3.37 -10.05
C PHE A 185 8.45 3.04 -11.34
N ALA A 186 7.72 2.56 -12.33
CA ALA A 186 8.24 2.29 -13.66
C ALA A 186 7.19 2.68 -14.70
N PHE A 187 7.47 3.73 -15.45
CA PHE A 187 6.60 4.26 -16.49
C PHE A 187 7.43 4.93 -17.58
N PRO A 188 6.95 4.98 -18.83
CA PRO A 188 7.62 5.73 -19.88
C PRO A 188 7.65 7.22 -19.54
N VAL A 189 8.79 7.87 -19.78
CA VAL A 189 8.90 9.34 -19.76
C VAL A 189 8.81 9.85 -21.21
N GLU A 190 8.30 11.08 -21.38
CA GLU A 190 8.32 11.73 -22.69
C GLU A 190 9.79 11.94 -23.09
N GLN A 191 10.12 11.55 -24.32
CA GLN A 191 11.43 11.87 -24.88
C GLN A 191 11.45 13.38 -25.18
N GLU A 192 12.30 14.10 -24.49
CA GLU A 192 12.61 15.46 -24.93
C GLU A 192 13.24 15.39 -26.32
N GLY A 193 12.51 15.93 -27.34
CA GLY A 193 12.89 15.96 -28.74
C GLY A 193 14.02 16.96 -29.02
#